data_3f2a645af6b6054fd850db0554d14256
#
_entry.id   3f2a645af6b6054fd850db0554d14256
#
_cell.length_a   1.000
_cell.length_b   1.000
_cell.length_c   1.000
_cell.angle_alpha   90.00
_cell.angle_beta   90.00
_cell.angle_gamma   90.00
#
_symmetry.space_group_name_H-M   'P 1'
#
loop_
_entity.id
_entity.type
_entity.pdbx_description
1 polymer ?
#
loop_
_entity_poly.entity_id
_entity_poly.type
_entity_poly.pdbx_seq_one_letter_code
_entity_poly.pdbx_strand_id
1 'polypeptide(L)'
;MSDALSADRAAASEAHWIPLSDLMTGLMVMFLLIAVCYMLRVEGDAGRIKTVAVTYSETRDALYEELRKEFSADLPKWHAQLIKADLTLRFSEPDILFSPGSSELKPAFKDILSDFFPRYVRILRSPKYRDAISEIRIEGHTSSDWTGAASPDDAYLHNMELSQARTRSTLLYVLMVPQVRGDLDWLRRLVTANGLSSSRLILDASGKEDAARSRRVEFKIRSDAETRIEKILEVAR
;
A
#
# COMPACT_ATOMS: atom_id res chain seq x y z
N MET A 1 -57.39 63.46 15.57
CA MET A 1 -57.66 62.43 14.52
C MET A 1 -56.31 61.87 13.91
N SER A 2 -55.23 62.56 14.15
CA SER A 2 -53.93 62.16 13.60
C SER A 2 -53.22 61.05 14.45
N ASP A 3 -53.44 61.02 15.78
CA ASP A 3 -52.78 60.07 16.67
C ASP A 3 -53.32 58.63 16.62
N ALA A 4 -54.59 58.45 16.30
CA ALA A 4 -55.19 57.13 16.19
C ALA A 4 -54.69 56.35 14.94
N LEU A 5 -54.40 57.05 13.82
CA LEU A 5 -53.89 56.50 12.60
C LEU A 5 -52.42 56.11 12.68
N SER A 6 -51.65 56.74 13.59
CA SER A 6 -50.24 56.37 13.84
C SER A 6 -50.09 55.10 14.73
N ALA A 7 -51.00 54.96 15.73
CA ALA A 7 -51.04 53.78 16.60
C ALA A 7 -51.47 52.51 15.86
N ASP A 8 -52.47 52.64 14.94
CA ASP A 8 -52.96 51.51 14.13
C ASP A 8 -51.89 51.00 13.10
N ARG A 9 -51.06 51.90 12.55
CA ARG A 9 -49.95 51.57 11.70
C ARG A 9 -48.79 50.89 12.44
N ALA A 10 -48.56 51.32 13.70
CA ALA A 10 -47.53 50.68 14.55
C ALA A 10 -47.97 49.25 14.94
N ALA A 11 -49.23 49.06 15.33
CA ALA A 11 -49.76 47.73 15.69
C ALA A 11 -49.77 46.75 14.49
N ALA A 12 -50.08 47.22 13.27
CA ALA A 12 -50.06 46.42 12.05
C ALA A 12 -48.64 46.07 11.62
N SER A 13 -47.67 46.93 11.91
CA SER A 13 -46.22 46.62 11.67
C SER A 13 -45.71 45.55 12.62
N GLU A 14 -46.10 45.61 13.90
CA GLU A 14 -45.70 44.61 14.89
C GLU A 14 -46.28 43.21 14.60
N ALA A 15 -47.49 43.13 14.10
CA ALA A 15 -48.20 41.88 13.78
C ALA A 15 -47.51 41.06 12.66
N HIS A 16 -46.72 41.69 11.78
CA HIS A 16 -45.98 40.99 10.72
C HIS A 16 -44.63 40.45 11.17
N TRP A 17 -44.02 40.96 12.23
CA TRP A 17 -42.73 40.51 12.71
C TRP A 17 -42.80 39.21 13.51
N ILE A 18 -43.89 38.93 14.20
CA ILE A 18 -44.06 37.72 15.02
C ILE A 18 -44.01 36.44 14.16
N PRO A 19 -44.78 36.29 13.05
CA PRO A 19 -44.69 35.13 12.19
C PRO A 19 -43.33 34.98 11.51
N LEU A 20 -42.69 36.10 11.18
CA LEU A 20 -41.35 36.08 10.57
C LEU A 20 -40.27 35.59 11.55
N SER A 21 -40.34 36.03 12.83
CA SER A 21 -39.45 35.58 13.90
C SER A 21 -39.60 34.08 14.18
N ASP A 22 -40.85 33.58 14.18
CA ASP A 22 -41.12 32.14 14.36
C ASP A 22 -40.61 31.31 13.20
N LEU A 23 -40.75 31.77 11.96
CA LEU A 23 -40.19 31.13 10.78
C LEU A 23 -38.66 31.09 10.84
N MET A 24 -38.04 32.22 11.22
CA MET A 24 -36.57 32.30 11.35
C MET A 24 -36.05 31.41 12.47
N THR A 25 -36.76 31.34 13.60
CA THR A 25 -36.40 30.45 14.71
C THR A 25 -36.54 28.99 14.31
N GLY A 26 -37.61 28.60 13.62
CA GLY A 26 -37.80 27.25 13.10
C GLY A 26 -36.69 26.85 12.10
N LEU A 27 -36.34 27.78 11.19
CA LEU A 27 -35.26 27.58 10.23
C LEU A 27 -33.89 27.43 10.92
N MET A 28 -33.61 28.25 11.93
CA MET A 28 -32.39 28.18 12.73
C MET A 28 -32.27 26.84 13.46
N VAL A 29 -33.34 26.36 14.09
CA VAL A 29 -33.35 25.04 14.76
C VAL A 29 -33.16 23.93 13.76
N MET A 30 -33.78 24.01 12.59
CA MET A 30 -33.58 23.01 11.51
C MET A 30 -32.12 22.95 11.04
N PHE A 31 -31.51 24.12 10.79
CA PHE A 31 -30.08 24.17 10.42
C PHE A 31 -29.16 23.65 11.53
N LEU A 32 -29.48 23.97 12.78
CA LEU A 32 -28.72 23.48 13.93
C LEU A 32 -28.80 21.93 14.02
N LEU A 33 -29.97 21.34 13.83
CA LEU A 33 -30.16 19.90 13.80
C LEU A 33 -29.38 19.26 12.65
N ILE A 34 -29.46 19.84 11.46
CA ILE A 34 -28.69 19.36 10.30
C ILE A 34 -27.19 19.43 10.58
N ALA A 35 -26.72 20.54 11.15
CA ALA A 35 -25.30 20.72 11.50
C ALA A 35 -24.83 19.71 12.55
N VAL A 36 -25.62 19.45 13.58
CA VAL A 36 -25.31 18.43 14.61
C VAL A 36 -25.30 17.02 13.99
N CYS A 37 -26.29 16.67 13.18
CA CYS A 37 -26.35 15.39 12.50
C CYS A 37 -25.13 15.19 11.58
N TYR A 38 -24.72 16.21 10.84
CA TYR A 38 -23.55 16.19 9.98
C TYR A 38 -22.26 16.02 10.80
N MET A 39 -22.14 16.78 11.91
CA MET A 39 -20.96 16.66 12.80
C MET A 39 -20.83 15.25 13.39
N LEU A 40 -21.91 14.65 13.89
CA LEU A 40 -21.91 13.29 14.42
C LEU A 40 -21.53 12.26 13.36
N ARG A 41 -21.99 12.45 12.11
CA ARG A 41 -21.61 11.58 10.99
C ARG A 41 -20.11 11.68 10.69
N VAL A 42 -19.58 12.89 10.55
CA VAL A 42 -18.14 13.13 10.27
C VAL A 42 -17.26 12.56 11.38
N GLU A 43 -17.64 12.74 12.65
CA GLU A 43 -16.91 12.20 13.79
C GLU A 43 -16.92 10.66 13.79
N GLY A 44 -18.06 10.03 13.45
CA GLY A 44 -18.19 8.58 13.32
C GLY A 44 -17.28 8.02 12.21
N ASP A 45 -17.22 8.66 11.05
CA ASP A 45 -16.38 8.22 9.93
C ASP A 45 -14.89 8.42 10.23
N ALA A 46 -14.51 9.53 10.84
CA ALA A 46 -13.14 9.77 11.32
C ALA A 46 -12.70 8.72 12.34
N GLY A 47 -13.58 8.32 13.26
CA GLY A 47 -13.34 7.23 14.22
C GLY A 47 -13.10 5.89 13.54
N ARG A 48 -13.90 5.54 12.52
CA ARG A 48 -13.73 4.29 11.75
C ARG A 48 -12.40 4.26 11.00
N ILE A 49 -12.03 5.35 10.32
CA ILE A 49 -10.76 5.46 9.60
C ILE A 49 -9.58 5.31 10.57
N LYS A 50 -9.63 5.98 11.73
CA LYS A 50 -8.61 5.86 12.78
C LYS A 50 -8.47 4.42 13.27
N THR A 51 -9.57 3.72 13.51
CA THR A 51 -9.56 2.33 13.96
C THR A 51 -8.90 1.43 12.91
N VAL A 52 -9.26 1.56 11.63
CA VAL A 52 -8.64 0.80 10.54
C VAL A 52 -7.13 1.08 10.45
N ALA A 53 -6.74 2.34 10.53
CA ALA A 53 -5.32 2.73 10.47
C ALA A 53 -4.50 2.18 11.66
N VAL A 54 -5.05 2.20 12.87
CA VAL A 54 -4.39 1.65 14.07
C VAL A 54 -4.27 0.13 13.96
N THR A 55 -5.37 -0.57 13.65
CA THR A 55 -5.35 -2.04 13.50
C THR A 55 -4.39 -2.49 12.39
N TYR A 56 -4.32 -1.74 11.29
CA TYR A 56 -3.36 -1.98 10.23
C TYR A 56 -1.92 -1.82 10.71
N SER A 57 -1.62 -0.72 11.43
CA SER A 57 -0.27 -0.47 11.96
C SER A 57 0.16 -1.58 12.92
N GLU A 58 -0.72 -2.00 13.82
CA GLU A 58 -0.46 -3.09 14.77
C GLU A 58 -0.23 -4.42 14.05
N THR A 59 -1.07 -4.75 13.07
CA THR A 59 -0.93 -5.98 12.27
C THR A 59 0.37 -5.98 11.48
N ARG A 60 0.74 -4.84 10.88
CA ARG A 60 1.98 -4.67 10.14
C ARG A 60 3.21 -4.82 11.04
N ASP A 61 3.19 -4.18 12.21
CA ASP A 61 4.30 -4.27 13.17
C ASP A 61 4.46 -5.69 13.71
N ALA A 62 3.36 -6.38 14.01
CA ALA A 62 3.37 -7.78 14.42
C ALA A 62 3.92 -8.70 13.33
N LEU A 63 3.51 -8.50 12.08
CA LEU A 63 4.00 -9.26 10.92
C LEU A 63 5.50 -9.02 10.69
N TYR A 64 5.95 -7.76 10.79
CA TYR A 64 7.37 -7.44 10.70
C TYR A 64 8.19 -8.19 11.76
N GLU A 65 7.76 -8.17 13.01
CA GLU A 65 8.49 -8.86 14.10
C GLU A 65 8.51 -10.38 13.90
N GLU A 66 7.44 -10.96 13.37
CA GLU A 66 7.40 -12.40 13.08
C GLU A 66 8.32 -12.76 11.92
N LEU A 67 8.32 -11.98 10.83
CA LEU A 67 9.27 -12.13 9.72
C LEU A 67 10.72 -11.91 10.18
N ARG A 68 10.96 -10.92 11.02
CA ARG A 68 12.29 -10.65 11.58
C ARG A 68 12.78 -11.82 12.44
N LYS A 69 11.92 -12.36 13.29
CA LYS A 69 12.24 -13.51 14.14
C LYS A 69 12.57 -14.75 13.31
N GLU A 70 11.79 -15.00 12.25
CA GLU A 70 11.99 -16.17 11.38
C GLU A 70 13.28 -16.07 10.56
N PHE A 71 13.59 -14.90 10.00
CA PHE A 71 14.64 -14.76 8.98
C PHE A 71 15.93 -14.08 9.46
N SER A 72 16.01 -13.52 10.68
CA SER A 72 17.16 -12.75 11.15
C SER A 72 18.50 -13.47 11.03
N ALA A 73 18.53 -14.79 11.23
CA ALA A 73 19.74 -15.61 11.14
C ALA A 73 20.17 -15.91 9.69
N ASP A 74 19.22 -15.83 8.75
CA ASP A 74 19.44 -16.22 7.36
C ASP A 74 19.66 -15.00 6.44
N LEU A 75 19.06 -13.84 6.77
CA LEU A 75 19.19 -12.61 5.98
C LEU A 75 20.64 -12.24 5.62
N PRO A 76 21.63 -12.30 6.54
CA PRO A 76 23.03 -12.02 6.19
C PRO A 76 23.61 -13.03 5.19
N LYS A 77 23.25 -14.31 5.30
CA LYS A 77 23.71 -15.38 4.41
C LYS A 77 23.14 -15.25 3.00
N TRP A 78 21.93 -14.72 2.90
CA TRP A 78 21.23 -14.51 1.64
C TRP A 78 21.51 -13.14 1.01
N HIS A 79 22.37 -12.32 1.63
CA HIS A 79 22.57 -10.92 1.25
C HIS A 79 21.23 -10.17 1.11
N ALA A 80 20.32 -10.44 2.06
CA ALA A 80 18.97 -9.92 2.07
C ALA A 80 18.73 -8.98 3.25
N GLN A 81 17.73 -8.11 3.09
CA GLN A 81 17.31 -7.15 4.12
C GLN A 81 15.79 -7.18 4.27
N LEU A 82 15.32 -7.12 5.51
CA LEU A 82 13.91 -6.92 5.83
C LEU A 82 13.67 -5.45 6.17
N ILE A 83 12.87 -4.75 5.36
CA ILE A 83 12.58 -3.32 5.47
C ILE A 83 11.22 -3.15 6.15
N LYS A 84 11.22 -2.52 7.34
CA LYS A 84 10.02 -2.34 8.15
C LYS A 84 9.00 -1.40 7.50
N ALA A 85 9.46 -0.37 6.82
CA ALA A 85 8.60 0.72 6.31
C ALA A 85 7.48 0.23 5.39
N ASP A 86 7.73 -0.78 4.57
CA ASP A 86 6.81 -1.31 3.57
C ASP A 86 6.75 -2.85 3.54
N LEU A 87 7.20 -3.51 4.61
CA LEU A 87 7.22 -4.98 4.74
C LEU A 87 7.90 -5.67 3.55
N THR A 88 9.01 -5.10 3.11
CA THR A 88 9.74 -5.59 1.95
C THR A 88 10.91 -6.47 2.39
N LEU A 89 11.00 -7.66 1.80
CA LEU A 89 12.20 -8.49 1.87
C LEU A 89 12.97 -8.33 0.57
N ARG A 90 14.18 -7.77 0.66
CA ARG A 90 15.01 -7.35 -0.47
C ARG A 90 16.24 -8.24 -0.59
N PHE A 91 16.47 -8.77 -1.78
CA PHE A 91 17.70 -9.49 -2.18
C PHE A 91 18.49 -8.57 -3.11
N SER A 92 19.71 -8.17 -2.71
CA SER A 92 20.47 -7.10 -3.37
C SER A 92 21.79 -7.54 -3.99
N GLU A 93 22.14 -8.82 -3.95
CA GLU A 93 23.39 -9.33 -4.52
C GLU A 93 23.17 -9.83 -5.95
N PRO A 94 23.35 -8.96 -6.99
CA PRO A 94 23.01 -9.34 -8.37
C PRO A 94 23.78 -10.55 -8.87
N ASP A 95 25.00 -10.75 -8.38
CA ASP A 95 25.87 -11.88 -8.80
C ASP A 95 25.37 -13.23 -8.26
N ILE A 96 24.53 -13.25 -7.25
CA ILE A 96 23.89 -14.45 -6.71
C ILE A 96 22.55 -14.71 -7.38
N LEU A 97 21.82 -13.66 -7.77
CA LEU A 97 20.45 -13.76 -8.28
C LEU A 97 20.39 -14.24 -9.73
N PHE A 98 21.06 -13.53 -10.63
CA PHE A 98 21.02 -13.76 -12.08
C PHE A 98 22.40 -13.57 -12.72
N SER A 99 22.59 -14.18 -13.88
CA SER A 99 23.75 -13.83 -14.72
C SER A 99 23.51 -12.47 -15.41
N PRO A 100 24.57 -11.70 -15.74
CA PRO A 100 24.44 -10.45 -16.47
C PRO A 100 23.64 -10.62 -17.76
N GLY A 101 22.67 -9.73 -17.99
CA GLY A 101 21.79 -9.79 -19.16
C GLY A 101 20.82 -10.97 -19.23
N SER A 102 20.83 -11.87 -18.23
CA SER A 102 19.98 -13.06 -18.20
C SER A 102 18.82 -12.92 -17.19
N SER A 103 17.73 -13.61 -17.47
CA SER A 103 16.60 -13.81 -16.57
C SER A 103 16.59 -15.21 -15.94
N GLU A 104 17.60 -16.02 -16.22
CA GLU A 104 17.73 -17.35 -15.61
C GLU A 104 18.21 -17.21 -14.16
N LEU A 105 17.48 -17.86 -13.23
CA LEU A 105 17.84 -17.92 -11.82
C LEU A 105 19.12 -18.76 -11.63
N LYS A 106 20.08 -18.19 -10.93
CA LYS A 106 21.28 -18.95 -10.54
C LYS A 106 20.93 -20.03 -9.50
N PRO A 107 21.69 -21.15 -9.45
CA PRO A 107 21.46 -22.21 -8.46
C PRO A 107 21.38 -21.69 -7.03
N ALA A 108 22.32 -20.81 -6.64
CA ALA A 108 22.33 -20.21 -5.31
C ALA A 108 21.03 -19.47 -4.96
N PHE A 109 20.46 -18.75 -5.93
CA PHE A 109 19.19 -18.06 -5.69
C PHE A 109 18.00 -19.03 -5.67
N LYS A 110 18.03 -20.09 -6.47
CA LYS A 110 17.02 -21.17 -6.40
C LYS A 110 17.00 -21.82 -5.01
N ASP A 111 18.17 -22.09 -4.45
CA ASP A 111 18.30 -22.65 -3.09
C ASP A 111 17.75 -21.71 -2.04
N ILE A 112 18.10 -20.42 -2.12
CA ILE A 112 17.54 -19.38 -1.23
C ILE A 112 16.00 -19.32 -1.34
N LEU A 113 15.46 -19.27 -2.55
CA LEU A 113 14.02 -19.21 -2.78
C LEU A 113 13.29 -20.45 -2.28
N SER A 114 13.92 -21.64 -2.38
CA SER A 114 13.35 -22.91 -1.92
C SER A 114 13.27 -23.01 -0.41
N ASP A 115 14.18 -22.37 0.33
CA ASP A 115 14.14 -22.28 1.79
C ASP A 115 13.24 -21.11 2.25
N PHE A 116 13.44 -19.92 1.68
CA PHE A 116 12.75 -18.70 2.05
C PHE A 116 11.24 -18.76 1.80
N PHE A 117 10.84 -19.09 0.55
CA PHE A 117 9.46 -18.84 0.11
C PHE A 117 8.39 -19.69 0.85
N PRO A 118 8.62 -20.98 1.14
CA PRO A 118 7.66 -21.77 1.93
C PRO A 118 7.47 -21.26 3.36
N ARG A 119 8.55 -20.83 4.01
CA ARG A 119 8.52 -20.26 5.36
C ARG A 119 7.78 -18.92 5.37
N TYR A 120 8.03 -18.09 4.35
CA TYR A 120 7.35 -16.82 4.14
C TYR A 120 5.84 -17.01 3.93
N VAL A 121 5.43 -17.91 3.04
CA VAL A 121 4.01 -18.24 2.79
C VAL A 121 3.33 -18.77 4.05
N ARG A 122 3.98 -19.64 4.83
CA ARG A 122 3.45 -20.17 6.09
C ARG A 122 3.07 -19.04 7.06
N ILE A 123 3.92 -18.02 7.22
CA ILE A 123 3.65 -16.86 8.07
C ILE A 123 2.47 -16.07 7.51
N LEU A 124 2.52 -15.71 6.23
CA LEU A 124 1.51 -14.87 5.59
C LEU A 124 0.12 -15.53 5.56
N ARG A 125 0.06 -16.85 5.39
CA ARG A 125 -1.19 -17.61 5.35
C ARG A 125 -1.77 -17.89 6.76
N SER A 126 -1.06 -17.58 7.82
CA SER A 126 -1.58 -17.79 9.16
C SER A 126 -2.94 -17.07 9.35
N PRO A 127 -3.87 -17.61 10.17
CA PRO A 127 -5.16 -16.97 10.42
C PRO A 127 -5.07 -15.51 10.87
N LYS A 128 -3.93 -15.15 11.45
CA LYS A 128 -3.67 -13.79 11.95
C LYS A 128 -3.47 -12.77 10.84
N TYR A 129 -2.89 -13.16 9.67
CA TYR A 129 -2.47 -12.22 8.64
C TYR A 129 -3.16 -12.40 7.29
N ARG A 130 -3.61 -13.62 6.94
CA ARG A 130 -4.10 -13.98 5.61
C ARG A 130 -5.20 -13.06 5.07
N ASP A 131 -6.06 -12.57 5.96
CA ASP A 131 -7.22 -11.75 5.59
C ASP A 131 -6.88 -10.24 5.55
N ALA A 132 -5.67 -9.86 5.96
CA ALA A 132 -5.16 -8.49 5.90
C ALA A 132 -4.23 -8.27 4.68
N ILE A 133 -3.88 -9.32 3.95
CA ILE A 133 -2.97 -9.26 2.80
C ILE A 133 -3.79 -9.20 1.52
N SER A 134 -3.61 -8.14 0.74
CA SER A 134 -4.25 -7.95 -0.57
C SER A 134 -3.35 -8.39 -1.73
N GLU A 135 -2.02 -8.29 -1.58
CA GLU A 135 -1.07 -8.63 -2.63
C GLU A 135 0.29 -9.02 -2.04
N ILE A 136 0.93 -10.01 -2.65
CA ILE A 136 2.34 -10.34 -2.47
C ILE A 136 3.03 -10.02 -3.79
N ARG A 137 3.80 -8.95 -3.83
CA ARG A 137 4.38 -8.44 -5.06
C ARG A 137 5.86 -8.80 -5.15
N ILE A 138 6.25 -9.44 -6.25
CA ILE A 138 7.64 -9.64 -6.62
C ILE A 138 8.04 -8.48 -7.53
N GLU A 139 8.94 -7.60 -7.06
CA GLU A 139 9.44 -6.47 -7.83
C GLU A 139 10.88 -6.73 -8.28
N GLY A 140 11.15 -6.54 -9.57
CA GLY A 140 12.49 -6.62 -10.15
C GLY A 140 12.99 -5.25 -10.55
N HIS A 141 14.21 -4.92 -10.13
CA HIS A 141 14.84 -3.64 -10.38
C HIS A 141 16.20 -3.84 -11.06
N THR A 142 16.59 -2.87 -11.87
CA THR A 142 17.90 -2.80 -12.53
C THR A 142 18.63 -1.52 -12.14
N SER A 143 19.91 -1.43 -12.49
CA SER A 143 20.61 -0.14 -12.60
C SER A 143 20.11 0.63 -13.83
N SER A 144 20.49 1.91 -13.93
CA SER A 144 20.23 2.72 -15.11
C SER A 144 21.08 2.33 -16.34
N ASP A 145 22.18 1.63 -16.11
CA ASP A 145 23.13 1.26 -17.15
C ASP A 145 22.60 0.12 -18.03
N TRP A 146 22.90 0.23 -19.33
CA TRP A 146 22.75 -0.86 -20.30
C TRP A 146 23.88 -0.78 -21.33
N THR A 147 24.68 -1.84 -21.43
CA THR A 147 25.80 -1.88 -22.37
C THR A 147 25.29 -1.88 -23.82
N GLY A 148 25.71 -0.89 -24.61
CA GLY A 148 25.33 -0.76 -26.01
C GLY A 148 24.02 0.00 -26.24
N ALA A 149 23.40 0.57 -25.23
CA ALA A 149 22.24 1.44 -25.41
C ALA A 149 22.62 2.72 -26.16
N ALA A 150 21.76 3.13 -27.08
CA ALA A 150 21.94 4.35 -27.87
C ALA A 150 21.57 5.63 -27.09
N SER A 151 20.73 5.50 -26.06
CA SER A 151 20.27 6.60 -25.21
C SER A 151 19.84 6.11 -23.84
N PRO A 152 19.65 7.00 -22.84
CA PRO A 152 19.07 6.62 -21.54
C PRO A 152 17.68 5.98 -21.66
N ASP A 153 16.85 6.43 -22.60
CA ASP A 153 15.51 5.86 -22.83
C ASP A 153 15.60 4.44 -23.40
N ASP A 154 16.54 4.21 -24.31
CA ASP A 154 16.82 2.88 -24.85
C ASP A 154 17.32 1.93 -23.74
N ALA A 155 18.25 2.37 -22.89
CA ALA A 155 18.69 1.62 -21.72
C ALA A 155 17.51 1.29 -20.78
N TYR A 156 16.62 2.25 -20.55
CA TYR A 156 15.44 2.05 -19.71
C TYR A 156 14.51 0.98 -20.27
N LEU A 157 14.25 0.96 -21.58
CA LEU A 157 13.38 -0.03 -22.23
C LEU A 157 13.98 -1.44 -22.17
N HIS A 158 15.26 -1.61 -22.49
CA HIS A 158 15.96 -2.89 -22.34
C HIS A 158 15.95 -3.38 -20.88
N ASN A 159 16.19 -2.52 -19.93
CA ASN A 159 16.11 -2.81 -18.50
C ASN A 159 14.69 -3.17 -18.05
N MET A 160 13.67 -2.57 -18.68
CA MET A 160 12.26 -2.93 -18.42
C MET A 160 11.97 -4.36 -18.85
N GLU A 161 12.34 -4.73 -20.06
CA GLU A 161 12.19 -6.09 -20.56
C GLU A 161 12.91 -7.11 -19.67
N LEU A 162 14.18 -6.83 -19.32
CA LEU A 162 14.97 -7.69 -18.46
C LEU A 162 14.37 -7.84 -17.07
N SER A 163 13.93 -6.76 -16.44
CA SER A 163 13.33 -6.80 -15.11
C SER A 163 12.01 -7.58 -15.08
N GLN A 164 11.18 -7.44 -16.12
CA GLN A 164 9.95 -8.23 -16.27
C GLN A 164 10.26 -9.71 -16.46
N ALA A 165 11.22 -10.05 -17.30
CA ALA A 165 11.63 -11.44 -17.52
C ALA A 165 12.16 -12.08 -16.22
N ARG A 166 12.95 -11.36 -15.43
CA ARG A 166 13.49 -11.82 -14.14
C ARG A 166 12.41 -12.06 -13.09
N THR A 167 11.48 -11.13 -12.95
CA THR A 167 10.35 -11.31 -11.99
C THR A 167 9.44 -12.45 -12.40
N ARG A 168 9.19 -12.63 -13.71
CA ARG A 168 8.45 -13.77 -14.23
C ARG A 168 9.15 -15.09 -13.91
N SER A 169 10.47 -15.18 -14.13
CA SER A 169 11.25 -16.37 -13.79
C SER A 169 11.22 -16.67 -12.30
N THR A 170 11.32 -15.65 -11.45
CA THR A 170 11.21 -15.78 -10.00
C THR A 170 9.83 -16.30 -9.59
N LEU A 171 8.76 -15.71 -10.13
CA LEU A 171 7.38 -16.13 -9.87
C LEU A 171 7.16 -17.60 -10.26
N LEU A 172 7.56 -17.97 -11.46
CA LEU A 172 7.40 -19.36 -11.94
C LEU A 172 8.12 -20.34 -11.03
N TYR A 173 9.35 -20.01 -10.61
CA TYR A 173 10.14 -20.86 -9.74
C TYR A 173 9.48 -21.04 -8.36
N VAL A 174 9.10 -19.95 -7.69
CA VAL A 174 8.53 -20.04 -6.33
C VAL A 174 7.18 -20.77 -6.31
N LEU A 175 6.38 -20.68 -7.36
CA LEU A 175 5.12 -21.43 -7.48
C LEU A 175 5.35 -22.93 -7.77
N MET A 176 6.52 -23.31 -8.28
CA MET A 176 6.87 -24.71 -8.52
C MET A 176 7.52 -25.40 -7.30
N VAL A 177 7.87 -24.65 -6.26
CA VAL A 177 8.43 -25.22 -5.02
C VAL A 177 7.45 -26.21 -4.41
N PRO A 178 7.85 -27.49 -4.17
CA PRO A 178 6.91 -28.54 -3.72
C PRO A 178 6.17 -28.21 -2.42
N GLN A 179 6.82 -27.52 -1.50
CA GLN A 179 6.29 -27.17 -0.18
C GLN A 179 5.10 -26.21 -0.22
N VAL A 180 4.93 -25.44 -1.31
CA VAL A 180 3.82 -24.49 -1.44
C VAL A 180 2.66 -25.02 -2.30
N ARG A 181 2.69 -26.27 -2.75
CA ARG A 181 1.65 -26.85 -3.61
C ARG A 181 0.26 -26.80 -2.98
N GLY A 182 0.15 -26.99 -1.67
CA GLY A 182 -1.12 -26.91 -0.95
C GLY A 182 -1.70 -25.49 -0.87
N ASP A 183 -0.92 -24.48 -1.22
CA ASP A 183 -1.25 -23.06 -1.11
C ASP A 183 -1.43 -22.37 -2.46
N LEU A 184 -1.32 -23.12 -3.58
CA LEU A 184 -1.29 -22.54 -4.93
C LEU A 184 -2.55 -21.71 -5.25
N ASP A 185 -3.73 -22.14 -4.85
CA ASP A 185 -4.95 -21.38 -5.13
C ASP A 185 -5.01 -20.04 -4.39
N TRP A 186 -4.44 -19.99 -3.19
CA TRP A 186 -4.28 -18.75 -2.44
C TRP A 186 -3.21 -17.87 -3.06
N LEU A 187 -2.05 -18.45 -3.39
CA LEU A 187 -0.93 -17.74 -4.02
C LEU A 187 -1.31 -17.14 -5.39
N ARG A 188 -2.03 -17.87 -6.24
CA ARG A 188 -2.47 -17.40 -7.56
C ARG A 188 -3.35 -16.17 -7.50
N ARG A 189 -4.09 -15.97 -6.40
CA ARG A 189 -4.93 -14.78 -6.20
C ARG A 189 -4.14 -13.57 -5.72
N LEU A 190 -3.01 -13.76 -5.06
CA LEU A 190 -2.31 -12.69 -4.34
C LEU A 190 -0.94 -12.38 -4.90
N VAL A 191 -0.25 -13.35 -5.53
CA VAL A 191 1.13 -13.12 -5.98
C VAL A 191 1.14 -12.50 -7.35
N THR A 192 1.83 -11.36 -7.48
CA THR A 192 2.09 -10.66 -8.73
C THR A 192 3.59 -10.50 -8.98
N ALA A 193 3.97 -10.28 -10.24
CA ALA A 193 5.36 -10.06 -10.65
C ALA A 193 5.47 -8.82 -11.52
N ASN A 194 6.29 -7.86 -11.10
CA ASN A 194 6.39 -6.54 -11.71
C ASN A 194 7.87 -6.19 -11.98
N GLY A 195 8.22 -6.03 -13.24
CA GLY A 195 9.51 -5.44 -13.62
C GLY A 195 9.41 -3.93 -13.63
N LEU A 196 10.33 -3.25 -12.96
CA LEU A 196 10.32 -1.82 -12.74
C LEU A 196 11.52 -1.09 -13.36
N SER A 197 12.35 -1.79 -14.13
CA SER A 197 13.54 -1.18 -14.76
C SER A 197 14.39 -0.41 -13.71
N SER A 198 14.90 0.74 -14.11
CA SER A 198 15.63 1.69 -13.27
C SER A 198 14.75 2.80 -12.68
N SER A 199 13.42 2.63 -12.64
CA SER A 199 12.50 3.65 -12.13
C SER A 199 12.65 3.96 -10.64
N ARG A 200 13.28 3.07 -9.86
CA ARG A 200 13.48 3.20 -8.41
C ARG A 200 14.91 2.87 -8.03
N LEU A 201 15.84 3.74 -8.44
CA LEU A 201 17.25 3.61 -8.12
C LEU A 201 17.49 3.73 -6.62
N ILE A 202 18.51 3.03 -6.12
CA ILE A 202 19.06 3.26 -4.80
C ILE A 202 20.24 4.21 -4.96
N LEU A 203 20.24 5.28 -4.19
CA LEU A 203 21.31 6.27 -4.18
C LEU A 203 22.24 6.02 -2.99
N ASP A 204 23.51 6.34 -3.17
CA ASP A 204 24.49 6.39 -2.10
C ASP A 204 24.37 7.68 -1.28
N ALA A 205 25.24 7.86 -0.28
CA ALA A 205 25.25 9.03 0.58
C ALA A 205 25.58 10.36 -0.16
N SER A 206 26.16 10.26 -1.37
CA SER A 206 26.47 11.43 -2.21
C SER A 206 25.32 11.79 -3.18
N GLY A 207 24.24 11.02 -3.20
CA GLY A 207 23.13 11.17 -4.12
C GLY A 207 23.36 10.55 -5.50
N LYS A 208 24.45 9.79 -5.67
CA LYS A 208 24.74 9.07 -6.91
C LYS A 208 24.14 7.67 -6.85
N GLU A 209 23.80 7.11 -8.01
CA GLU A 209 23.30 5.75 -8.11
C GLU A 209 24.29 4.72 -7.52
N ASP A 210 23.79 3.89 -6.62
CA ASP A 210 24.42 2.64 -6.24
C ASP A 210 23.87 1.52 -7.15
N ALA A 211 24.56 1.29 -8.25
CA ALA A 211 24.15 0.35 -9.27
C ALA A 211 24.08 -1.11 -8.73
N ALA A 212 24.93 -1.47 -7.79
CA ALA A 212 24.92 -2.81 -7.19
C ALA A 212 23.64 -3.02 -6.36
N ARG A 213 23.27 -2.07 -5.50
CA ARG A 213 22.07 -2.15 -4.68
C ARG A 213 20.80 -1.87 -5.48
N SER A 214 20.89 -1.13 -6.60
CA SER A 214 19.75 -0.90 -7.51
C SER A 214 19.31 -2.18 -8.21
N ARG A 215 20.26 -3.07 -8.57
CA ARG A 215 19.96 -4.39 -9.15
C ARG A 215 19.52 -5.37 -8.05
N ARG A 216 18.21 -5.52 -7.88
CA ARG A 216 17.63 -6.30 -6.78
C ARG A 216 16.29 -6.96 -7.13
N VAL A 217 15.91 -7.92 -6.31
CA VAL A 217 14.55 -8.49 -6.28
C VAL A 217 13.93 -8.21 -4.90
N GLU A 218 12.72 -7.74 -4.90
CA GLU A 218 11.96 -7.44 -3.67
C GLU A 218 10.68 -8.29 -3.60
N PHE A 219 10.42 -8.85 -2.42
CA PHE A 219 9.12 -9.43 -2.07
C PHE A 219 8.42 -8.45 -1.13
N LYS A 220 7.36 -7.84 -1.63
CA LYS A 220 6.65 -6.76 -0.95
C LYS A 220 5.23 -7.19 -0.58
N ILE A 221 4.84 -6.96 0.66
CA ILE A 221 3.49 -7.27 1.14
C ILE A 221 2.66 -6.00 1.06
N ARG A 222 1.49 -6.10 0.42
CA ARG A 222 0.48 -5.05 0.44
C ARG A 222 -0.74 -5.51 1.23
N SER A 223 -1.32 -4.59 1.96
CA SER A 223 -2.53 -4.84 2.73
C SER A 223 -3.76 -4.28 2.02
N ASP A 224 -4.92 -4.67 2.50
CA ASP A 224 -6.21 -4.14 2.07
C ASP A 224 -6.65 -2.87 2.81
N ALA A 225 -5.79 -2.31 3.68
CA ALA A 225 -6.12 -1.13 4.48
C ALA A 225 -6.52 0.08 3.62
N GLU A 226 -5.82 0.33 2.52
CA GLU A 226 -6.15 1.40 1.58
C GLU A 226 -7.56 1.21 0.99
N THR A 227 -7.86 0.01 0.51
CA THR A 227 -9.19 -0.32 -0.04
C THR A 227 -10.30 -0.22 1.01
N ARG A 228 -10.02 -0.58 2.26
CA ARG A 228 -10.99 -0.42 3.37
C ARG A 228 -11.25 1.03 3.69
N ILE A 229 -10.23 1.87 3.69
CA ILE A 229 -10.37 3.33 3.89
C ILE A 229 -11.17 3.94 2.75
N GLU A 230 -10.88 3.61 1.49
CA GLU A 230 -11.65 4.06 0.32
C GLU A 230 -13.14 3.71 0.45
N LYS A 231 -13.48 2.48 0.80
CA LYS A 231 -14.86 2.06 1.03
C LYS A 231 -15.57 2.84 2.14
N ILE A 232 -14.85 3.17 3.22
CA ILE A 232 -15.43 4.02 4.29
C ILE A 232 -15.74 5.41 3.75
N LEU A 233 -14.84 5.99 2.95
CA LEU A 233 -15.02 7.31 2.35
C LEU A 233 -16.12 7.34 1.28
N GLU A 234 -16.31 6.26 0.54
CA GLU A 234 -17.42 6.13 -0.45
C GLU A 234 -18.79 6.09 0.21
N VAL A 235 -18.93 5.36 1.33
CA VAL A 235 -20.19 5.29 2.09
C VAL A 235 -20.48 6.60 2.83
N ALA A 236 -19.46 7.40 3.10
CA ALA A 236 -19.59 8.71 3.75
C ALA A 236 -20.04 9.86 2.80
N ARG A 237 -19.98 9.64 1.49
CA ARG A 237 -20.45 10.59 0.47
C ARG A 237 -21.93 10.39 0.18
#